data_dc53e55a33b49e86725218ac76ffaac6
#
_entry.id   dc53e55a33b49e86725218ac76ffaac6
#
_cell.length_a   1.000
_cell.length_b   1.000
_cell.length_c   1.000
_cell.angle_alpha   90.00
_cell.angle_beta   90.00
_cell.angle_gamma   90.00
#
_symmetry.space_group_name_H-M   'P 1'
#
loop_
_entity.id
_entity.type
_entity.pdbx_description
1 polymer ?
#
loop_
_entity_poly.entity_id
_entity_poly.type
_entity_poly.pdbx_seq_one_letter_code
_entity_poly.pdbx_strand_id
1 'polypeptide(L)' 'MEVQVKELIDKIKTDGIKSAEDKAAQIIKEAQAKAETILANAKKEASAIVADAEDKAAKSKIS' A
#
# COMPACT_ATOMS: atom_id res chain seq x y z
N MET A 1 38.72 23.23 -14.74
CA MET A 1 38.63 22.59 -13.41
C MET A 1 37.34 22.90 -12.68
N GLU A 2 36.94 24.18 -12.62
CA GLU A 2 35.66 24.57 -11.98
C GLU A 2 34.45 23.94 -12.66
N VAL A 3 34.48 23.82 -13.99
CA VAL A 3 33.38 23.22 -14.76
C VAL A 3 33.23 21.75 -14.41
N GLN A 4 34.33 21.03 -14.24
CA GLN A 4 34.31 19.62 -13.89
C GLN A 4 33.76 19.37 -12.49
N VAL A 5 34.10 20.22 -11.54
CA VAL A 5 33.61 20.14 -10.16
C VAL A 5 32.11 20.42 -10.13
N LYS A 6 31.67 21.43 -10.87
CA LYS A 6 30.25 21.77 -10.96
C LYS A 6 29.45 20.64 -11.58
N GLU A 7 29.96 20.05 -12.66
CA GLU A 7 29.30 18.91 -13.31
C GLU A 7 29.18 17.71 -12.37
N LEU A 8 30.20 17.45 -11.56
CA LEU A 8 30.19 16.36 -10.60
C LEU A 8 29.15 16.64 -9.52
N ILE A 9 29.07 17.85 -9.00
CA ILE A 9 28.09 18.25 -8.00
C ILE A 9 26.66 18.09 -8.57
N ASP A 10 26.44 18.55 -9.80
CA ASP A 10 25.16 18.48 -10.47
C ASP A 10 24.74 17.00 -10.66
N LYS A 11 25.68 16.15 -11.02
CA LYS A 11 25.43 14.71 -11.17
C LYS A 11 25.06 14.07 -9.84
N ILE A 12 25.77 14.40 -8.78
CA ILE A 12 25.47 13.88 -7.44
C ILE A 12 24.07 14.28 -7.00
N LYS A 13 23.69 15.54 -7.23
CA LYS A 13 22.34 16.02 -6.91
C LYS A 13 21.27 15.31 -7.72
N THR A 14 21.49 15.19 -9.03
CA THR A 14 20.53 14.52 -9.93
C THR A 14 20.34 13.06 -9.54
N ASP A 15 21.43 12.34 -9.29
CA ASP A 15 21.38 10.95 -8.90
C ASP A 15 20.70 10.77 -7.53
N GLY A 16 20.97 11.69 -6.60
CA GLY A 16 20.36 11.69 -5.29
C GLY A 16 18.84 11.90 -5.35
N ILE A 17 18.40 12.86 -6.16
CA ILE A 17 16.98 13.15 -6.36
C ILE A 17 16.29 11.96 -6.99
N LYS A 18 16.89 11.38 -8.03
CA LYS A 18 16.32 10.19 -8.69
C LYS A 18 16.17 9.02 -7.73
N SER A 19 17.21 8.77 -6.92
CA SER A 19 17.17 7.71 -5.92
C SER A 19 16.06 7.94 -4.90
N ALA A 20 15.89 9.18 -4.45
CA ALA A 20 14.84 9.54 -3.50
C ALA A 20 13.44 9.37 -4.13
N GLU A 21 13.27 9.77 -5.38
CA GLU A 21 12.00 9.60 -6.11
C GLU A 21 11.66 8.13 -6.29
N ASP A 22 12.65 7.32 -6.65
CA ASP A 22 12.46 5.88 -6.82
C ASP A 22 12.04 5.22 -5.50
N LYS A 23 12.66 5.60 -4.39
CA LYS A 23 12.30 5.10 -3.07
C LYS A 23 10.90 5.53 -2.67
N ALA A 24 10.54 6.79 -2.93
CA ALA A 24 9.20 7.29 -2.65
C ALA A 24 8.16 6.53 -3.45
N ALA A 25 8.41 6.28 -4.74
CA ALA A 25 7.51 5.52 -5.59
C ALA A 25 7.33 4.09 -5.07
N GLN A 26 8.41 3.46 -4.62
CA GLN A 26 8.36 2.12 -4.06
C GLN A 26 7.56 2.07 -2.76
N ILE A 27 7.74 3.05 -1.89
CA ILE A 27 6.99 3.15 -0.62
C ILE A 27 5.48 3.29 -0.91
N ILE A 28 5.13 4.15 -1.86
CA ILE A 28 3.73 4.37 -2.25
C ILE A 28 3.14 3.08 -2.82
N LYS A 29 3.86 2.40 -3.69
CA LYS A 29 3.42 1.15 -4.29
C LYS A 29 3.17 0.08 -3.22
N GLU A 30 4.07 -0.06 -2.27
CA GLU A 30 3.93 -1.00 -1.17
C GLU A 30 2.76 -0.64 -0.26
N ALA A 31 2.58 0.66 0.03
CA ALA A 31 1.46 1.13 0.84
C ALA A 31 0.12 0.86 0.16
N GLN A 32 0.03 1.07 -1.16
CA GLN A 32 -1.18 0.78 -1.93
C GLN A 32 -1.49 -0.72 -1.92
N ALA A 33 -0.48 -1.56 -2.07
CA ALA A 33 -0.65 -3.01 -2.02
C ALA A 33 -1.17 -3.47 -0.65
N LYS A 34 -0.62 -2.89 0.43
CA LYS A 34 -1.08 -3.19 1.79
C LYS A 34 -2.51 -2.73 2.01
N ALA A 35 -2.86 -1.54 1.51
CA ALA A 35 -4.22 -1.02 1.61
C ALA A 35 -5.22 -1.93 0.90
N GLU A 36 -4.89 -2.41 -0.29
CA GLU A 36 -5.73 -3.36 -1.03
C GLU A 36 -5.94 -4.65 -0.26
N THR A 37 -4.89 -5.17 0.35
CA THR A 37 -4.96 -6.39 1.16
C THR A 37 -5.86 -6.17 2.38
N ILE A 38 -5.70 -5.04 3.07
CA ILE A 38 -6.51 -4.70 4.24
C ILE A 38 -7.99 -4.60 3.85
N LEU A 39 -8.29 -3.94 2.73
CA LEU A 39 -9.67 -3.82 2.24
C LEU A 39 -10.25 -5.17 1.85
N ALA A 40 -9.49 -6.00 1.16
CA ALA A 40 -9.94 -7.34 0.77
C ALA A 40 -10.24 -8.20 2.00
N ASN A 41 -9.38 -8.16 3.00
CA ASN A 41 -9.56 -8.90 4.23
C ASN A 41 -10.76 -8.38 5.02
N ALA A 42 -10.97 -7.06 5.06
CA ALA A 42 -12.11 -6.45 5.75
C ALA A 42 -13.44 -6.86 5.10
N LYS A 43 -13.48 -6.88 3.77
CA LYS A 43 -14.68 -7.33 3.03
C LYS A 43 -14.98 -8.80 3.29
N LYS A 44 -13.95 -9.63 3.30
CA LYS A 44 -14.08 -11.05 3.56
C LYS A 44 -14.61 -11.30 4.98
N GLU A 45 -14.06 -10.58 5.95
CA GLU A 45 -14.47 -10.67 7.35
C GLU A 45 -15.91 -10.19 7.52
N ALA A 46 -16.28 -9.08 6.89
CA ALA A 46 -17.64 -8.54 6.93
C ALA A 46 -18.63 -9.54 6.35
N SER A 47 -18.30 -10.16 5.21
CA SER A 47 -19.15 -11.19 4.59
C SER A 47 -19.32 -12.40 5.51
N ALA A 48 -18.26 -12.81 6.19
CA ALA A 48 -18.32 -13.94 7.13
C ALA A 48 -19.20 -13.61 8.33
N ILE A 49 -19.10 -12.38 8.84
CA ILE A 49 -19.91 -11.93 9.97
C ILE A 49 -21.39 -11.91 9.59
N VAL A 50 -21.72 -11.37 8.42
CA VAL A 50 -23.10 -11.34 7.91
C VAL A 50 -23.65 -12.75 7.72
N ALA A 51 -22.86 -13.62 7.07
CA ALA A 51 -23.28 -15.00 6.84
C ALA A 51 -23.53 -15.74 8.16
N ASP A 52 -22.67 -15.54 9.15
CA ASP A 52 -22.81 -16.15 10.47
C ASP A 52 -24.08 -15.64 11.17
N ALA A 53 -24.34 -14.34 11.10
CA ALA A 53 -25.53 -13.74 11.70
C ALA A 53 -26.82 -14.25 11.03
N GLU A 54 -26.82 -14.40 9.71
CA GLU A 54 -27.97 -14.95 8.97
C GLU A 54 -28.21 -16.40 9.33
N ASP A 55 -27.15 -17.19 9.48
CA ASP A 55 -27.24 -18.59 9.89
C ASP A 55 -27.84 -18.72 11.30
N LYS A 56 -27.37 -17.92 12.22
CA LYS A 56 -27.90 -17.92 13.60
C LYS A 56 -29.35 -17.46 13.65
N ALA A 57 -29.71 -16.46 12.87
CA ALA A 57 -31.10 -16.00 12.80
C ALA A 57 -32.01 -17.07 12.24
N ALA A 58 -31.57 -17.80 11.21
CA ALA A 58 -32.35 -18.91 10.65
C ALA A 58 -32.56 -20.02 11.66
N LYS A 59 -31.54 -20.37 12.42
CA LYS A 59 -31.64 -21.40 13.46
C LYS A 59 -32.53 -20.97 14.61
N SER A 60 -32.53 -19.70 14.97
CA SER A 60 -33.39 -19.17 16.02
C SER A 60 -34.87 -19.22 15.65
N LYS A 61 -35.21 -19.11 14.37
CA LYS A 61 -36.60 -19.21 13.91
C LYS A 61 -37.17 -20.60 13.99
N ILE A 62 -36.35 -21.63 14.03
CA ILE A 62 -36.82 -23.03 14.06
C ILE A 62 -37.29 -23.44 15.43
N SER A 63 -36.77 -22.83 16.46
CA SER A 63 -37.18 -23.13 17.81
C SER A 63 -38.49 -22.44 18.19
#